data_77f00c217ea87376883473ac8ed1c3bd
#
_entry.id   77f00c217ea87376883473ac8ed1c3bd
#
_cell.length_a   1.000
_cell.length_b   1.000
_cell.length_c   1.000
_cell.angle_alpha   90.00
_cell.angle_beta   90.00
_cell.angle_gamma   90.00
#
_symmetry.space_group_name_H-M   'P 1'
#
loop_
_entity.id
_entity.type
_entity.pdbx_description
1 polymer ?
#
loop_
_entity_poly.entity_id
_entity_poly.type
_entity_poly.pdbx_seq_one_letter_code
_entity_poly.pdbx_strand_id
1 'polypeptide(L)'
;VVQDLYALTRALLHPADRVAWLAMLRAPWCGLTLEDLSLLAEGKAERTIWELMNDDLVVCTLSEDGRKRLMRAWEPIGQAMIHRMRGTLRDRVEGAWLALGGPACVEDRTDLEDAEIYLDQLERLEEAGDIEDLNVLAGALVKLYALPDLEADERLQIMTIHKAKGLEFDTVIVPGLDRYPRNAEPPLFIH
;
A
#
# COMPACT_ATOMS: atom_id res chain seq x y z
N VAL A 1 4.67 2.46 3.60
CA VAL A 1 4.35 3.47 2.55
C VAL A 1 3.83 2.83 1.27
N VAL A 2 4.51 1.82 0.69
CA VAL A 2 4.12 1.18 -0.60
C VAL A 2 2.70 0.61 -0.56
N GLN A 3 2.33 -0.09 0.52
CA GLN A 3 0.98 -0.66 0.67
C GLN A 3 -0.11 0.44 0.73
N ASP A 4 0.20 1.55 1.35
CA ASP A 4 -0.74 2.68 1.45
C ASP A 4 -0.87 3.41 0.10
N LEU A 5 0.23 3.60 -0.63
CA LEU A 5 0.21 4.12 -2.00
C LEU A 5 -0.55 3.18 -2.95
N TYR A 6 -0.40 1.88 -2.78
CA TYR A 6 -1.19 0.89 -3.54
C TYR A 6 -2.68 0.99 -3.24
N ALA A 7 -3.06 1.18 -1.97
CA ALA A 7 -4.45 1.40 -1.59
C ALA A 7 -5.00 2.70 -2.20
N LEU A 8 -4.23 3.79 -2.17
CA LEU A 8 -4.58 5.06 -2.81
C LEU A 8 -4.77 4.89 -4.32
N THR A 9 -3.85 4.23 -5.00
CA THR A 9 -3.92 3.95 -6.44
C THR A 9 -5.19 3.19 -6.81
N ARG A 10 -5.49 2.11 -6.09
CA ARG A 10 -6.70 1.31 -6.31
C ARG A 10 -7.98 2.10 -6.06
N ALA A 11 -8.02 2.90 -4.99
CA ALA A 11 -9.17 3.74 -4.68
C ALA A 11 -9.45 4.77 -5.79
N LEU A 12 -8.40 5.38 -6.35
CA LEU A 12 -8.52 6.36 -7.44
C LEU A 12 -8.88 5.71 -8.79
N LEU A 13 -8.43 4.47 -9.05
CA LEU A 13 -8.79 3.72 -10.26
C LEU A 13 -10.22 3.16 -10.19
N HIS A 14 -10.60 2.62 -9.05
CA HIS A 14 -11.87 1.90 -8.86
C HIS A 14 -12.66 2.47 -7.67
N PRO A 15 -13.52 3.47 -7.90
CA PRO A 15 -14.32 4.09 -6.84
C PRO A 15 -15.20 3.10 -6.06
N ALA A 16 -15.52 1.95 -6.65
CA ALA A 16 -16.28 0.88 -5.99
C ALA A 16 -15.42 -0.07 -5.15
N ASP A 17 -14.09 0.03 -5.18
CA ASP A 17 -13.19 -0.80 -4.36
C ASP A 17 -13.19 -0.36 -2.90
N ARG A 18 -14.20 -0.82 -2.15
CA ARG A 18 -14.40 -0.45 -0.74
C ARG A 18 -13.19 -0.76 0.13
N VAL A 19 -12.49 -1.87 -0.15
CA VAL A 19 -11.32 -2.28 0.64
C VAL A 19 -10.18 -1.30 0.45
N ALA A 20 -9.90 -0.91 -0.78
CA ALA A 20 -8.87 0.08 -1.09
C ALA A 20 -9.19 1.45 -0.46
N TRP A 21 -10.45 1.90 -0.54
CA TRP A 21 -10.89 3.14 0.09
C TRP A 21 -10.72 3.13 1.61
N LEU A 22 -11.14 2.07 2.29
CA LEU A 22 -11.00 1.95 3.74
C LEU A 22 -9.53 1.86 4.16
N ALA A 23 -8.70 1.15 3.38
CA ALA A 23 -7.26 1.08 3.62
C ALA A 23 -6.58 2.46 3.46
N MET A 24 -6.93 3.20 2.39
CA MET A 24 -6.43 4.56 2.15
C MET A 24 -6.85 5.53 3.28
N LEU A 25 -8.11 5.47 3.75
CA LEU A 25 -8.58 6.31 4.84
C LEU A 25 -7.95 5.95 6.20
N ARG A 26 -7.46 4.72 6.34
CA ARG A 26 -6.69 4.29 7.51
C ARG A 26 -5.22 4.70 7.44
N ALA A 27 -4.67 4.91 6.25
CA ALA A 27 -3.27 5.26 6.05
C ALA A 27 -2.86 6.48 6.89
N PRO A 28 -1.57 6.62 7.27
CA PRO A 28 -1.11 7.65 8.22
C PRO A 28 -1.53 9.07 7.86
N TRP A 29 -1.59 9.41 6.58
CA TRP A 29 -2.01 10.74 6.10
C TRP A 29 -3.50 11.07 6.32
N CYS A 30 -4.38 10.06 6.41
CA CYS A 30 -5.79 10.23 6.79
C CYS A 30 -6.00 9.88 8.26
N GLY A 31 -5.55 8.71 8.67
CA GLY A 31 -5.49 8.25 10.05
C GLY A 31 -6.83 8.02 10.73
N LEU A 32 -7.88 7.62 9.98
CA LEU A 32 -9.17 7.26 10.59
C LEU A 32 -9.01 5.99 11.44
N THR A 33 -9.70 5.97 12.58
CA THR A 33 -9.73 4.80 13.46
C THR A 33 -10.57 3.68 12.86
N LEU A 34 -10.38 2.45 13.33
CA LEU A 34 -11.23 1.32 12.91
C LEU A 34 -12.70 1.54 13.28
N GLU A 35 -12.96 2.22 14.40
CA GLU A 35 -14.29 2.59 14.83
C GLU A 35 -14.94 3.57 13.86
N ASP A 36 -14.26 4.64 13.47
CA ASP A 36 -14.75 5.59 12.48
C ASP A 36 -14.97 4.92 11.10
N LEU A 37 -14.07 4.04 10.67
CA LEU A 37 -14.23 3.29 9.43
C LEU A 37 -15.44 2.35 9.47
N SER A 38 -15.72 1.73 10.61
CA SER A 38 -16.92 0.91 10.82
C SER A 38 -18.19 1.77 10.73
N LEU A 39 -18.24 2.90 11.44
CA LEU A 39 -19.37 3.84 11.38
C LEU A 39 -19.63 4.37 9.98
N LEU A 40 -18.55 4.63 9.23
CA LEU A 40 -18.64 5.07 7.83
C LEU A 40 -19.24 3.99 6.93
N ALA A 41 -18.85 2.72 7.07
CA ALA A 41 -19.05 1.68 6.08
C ALA A 41 -20.09 0.61 6.44
N GLU A 42 -20.30 0.32 7.74
CA GLU A 42 -21.15 -0.78 8.19
C GLU A 42 -22.63 -0.59 7.81
N GLY A 43 -23.23 -1.68 7.31
CA GLY A 43 -24.63 -1.67 6.89
C GLY A 43 -24.95 -0.88 5.61
N LYS A 44 -23.91 -0.39 4.89
CA LYS A 44 -24.06 0.48 3.71
C LYS A 44 -23.35 -0.11 2.47
N ALA A 45 -23.45 -1.43 2.25
CA ALA A 45 -22.74 -2.14 1.19
C ALA A 45 -23.11 -1.68 -0.22
N GLU A 46 -24.32 -1.17 -0.42
CA GLU A 46 -24.84 -0.71 -1.71
C GLU A 46 -24.22 0.61 -2.19
N ARG A 47 -23.53 1.33 -1.31
CA ARG A 47 -22.95 2.63 -1.60
C ARG A 47 -21.43 2.56 -1.61
N THR A 48 -20.79 3.33 -2.46
CA THR A 48 -19.33 3.50 -2.45
C THR A 48 -18.88 4.27 -1.22
N ILE A 49 -17.63 4.08 -0.80
CA ILE A 49 -17.07 4.87 0.32
C ILE A 49 -17.02 6.36 -0.04
N TRP A 50 -16.74 6.67 -1.31
CA TRP A 50 -16.78 8.06 -1.80
C TRP A 50 -18.15 8.71 -1.61
N GLU A 51 -19.25 8.03 -1.94
CA GLU A 51 -20.62 8.54 -1.70
C GLU A 51 -20.90 8.72 -0.20
N LEU A 52 -20.41 7.79 0.64
CA LEU A 52 -20.60 7.87 2.08
C LEU A 52 -19.81 9.03 2.72
N MET A 53 -18.62 9.34 2.19
CA MET A 53 -17.83 10.51 2.59
C MET A 53 -18.48 11.83 2.24
N ASN A 54 -19.38 11.84 1.25
CA ASN A 54 -20.13 13.04 0.81
C ASN A 54 -21.55 13.11 1.42
N ASP A 55 -21.87 12.24 2.38
CA ASP A 55 -23.17 12.22 3.04
C ASP A 55 -23.03 12.77 4.48
N ASP A 56 -23.52 13.97 4.68
CA ASP A 56 -23.44 14.66 5.99
C ASP A 56 -24.06 13.81 7.12
N LEU A 57 -25.14 13.05 6.86
CA LEU A 57 -25.75 12.20 7.87
C LEU A 57 -24.84 11.06 8.31
N VAL A 58 -24.04 10.52 7.39
CA VAL A 58 -23.05 9.49 7.70
C VAL A 58 -21.84 10.11 8.39
N VAL A 59 -21.32 11.21 7.84
CA VAL A 59 -20.15 11.90 8.41
C VAL A 59 -20.41 12.38 9.83
N CYS A 60 -21.63 12.83 10.16
CA CYS A 60 -22.00 13.21 11.53
C CYS A 60 -21.93 12.05 12.57
N THR A 61 -21.96 10.78 12.12
CA THR A 61 -21.82 9.63 13.03
C THR A 61 -20.40 9.35 13.49
N LEU A 62 -19.40 9.89 12.76
CA LEU A 62 -18.00 9.71 13.10
C LEU A 62 -17.62 10.46 14.39
N SER A 63 -16.53 10.06 15.01
CA SER A 63 -15.93 10.80 16.11
C SER A 63 -15.58 12.24 15.68
N GLU A 64 -15.42 13.14 16.64
CA GLU A 64 -15.02 14.53 16.33
C GLU A 64 -13.66 14.57 15.61
N ASP A 65 -12.70 13.75 16.07
CA ASP A 65 -11.39 13.62 15.43
C ASP A 65 -11.50 13.01 14.04
N GLY A 66 -12.29 11.94 13.89
CA GLY A 66 -12.53 11.29 12.59
C GLY A 66 -13.12 12.25 11.55
N ARG A 67 -14.10 13.08 11.94
CA ARG A 67 -14.64 14.12 11.06
C ARG A 67 -13.59 15.14 10.63
N LYS A 68 -12.76 15.64 11.56
CA LYS A 68 -11.69 16.59 11.23
C LYS A 68 -10.69 15.99 10.26
N ARG A 69 -10.30 14.74 10.46
CA ARG A 69 -9.39 14.00 9.57
C ARG A 69 -10.01 13.77 8.19
N LEU A 70 -11.26 13.34 8.15
CA LEU A 70 -11.99 13.14 6.90
C LEU A 70 -12.12 14.45 6.09
N MET A 71 -12.49 15.54 6.75
CA MET A 71 -12.60 16.86 6.08
C MET A 71 -11.27 17.34 5.50
N ARG A 72 -10.14 17.10 6.21
CA ARG A 72 -8.81 17.42 5.70
C ARG A 72 -8.44 16.60 4.47
N ALA A 73 -8.80 15.33 4.43
CA ALA A 73 -8.51 14.42 3.32
C ALA A 73 -9.47 14.62 2.14
N TRP A 74 -10.65 15.14 2.38
CA TRP A 74 -11.73 15.22 1.38
C TRP A 74 -11.34 16.06 0.14
N GLU A 75 -10.74 17.23 0.33
CA GLU A 75 -10.40 18.13 -0.79
C GLU A 75 -9.30 17.53 -1.70
N PRO A 76 -8.14 17.06 -1.19
CA PRO A 76 -7.13 16.41 -2.01
C PRO A 76 -7.67 15.21 -2.80
N ILE A 77 -8.46 14.36 -2.16
CA ILE A 77 -9.07 13.20 -2.80
C ILE A 77 -10.10 13.66 -3.86
N GLY A 78 -10.93 14.65 -3.54
CA GLY A 78 -11.90 15.21 -4.46
C GLY A 78 -11.27 15.78 -5.73
N GLN A 79 -10.16 16.51 -5.61
CA GLN A 79 -9.41 17.01 -6.75
C GLN A 79 -8.85 15.88 -7.61
N ALA A 80 -8.28 14.85 -7.00
CA ALA A 80 -7.78 13.68 -7.72
C ALA A 80 -8.91 12.92 -8.47
N MET A 81 -10.11 12.86 -7.90
CA MET A 81 -11.28 12.25 -8.53
C MET A 81 -11.85 13.09 -9.68
N ILE A 82 -11.92 14.41 -9.54
CA ILE A 82 -12.41 15.33 -10.58
C ILE A 82 -11.46 15.33 -11.78
N HIS A 83 -10.16 15.34 -11.51
CA HIS A 83 -9.13 15.42 -12.55
C HIS A 83 -8.62 14.07 -13.04
N ARG A 84 -9.35 12.98 -12.79
CA ARG A 84 -8.96 11.60 -13.14
C ARG A 84 -8.60 11.36 -14.62
N MET A 85 -9.03 12.25 -15.52
CA MET A 85 -8.75 12.17 -16.96
C MET A 85 -7.61 13.12 -17.38
N ARG A 86 -6.90 13.76 -16.45
CA ARG A 86 -5.79 14.68 -16.74
C ARG A 86 -4.49 14.11 -16.19
N GLY A 87 -3.43 14.19 -17.00
CA GLY A 87 -2.12 13.68 -16.67
C GLY A 87 -2.05 12.16 -16.61
N THR A 88 -0.94 11.66 -16.11
CA THR A 88 -0.69 10.23 -15.93
C THR A 88 -1.30 9.72 -14.63
N LEU A 89 -1.39 8.40 -14.46
CA LEU A 89 -1.79 7.83 -13.18
C LEU A 89 -0.74 8.15 -12.10
N ARG A 90 0.54 8.13 -12.46
CA ARG A 90 1.62 8.58 -11.58
C ARG A 90 1.33 9.99 -11.06
N ASP A 91 1.14 10.99 -11.95
CA ASP A 91 0.88 12.37 -11.55
C ASP A 91 -0.30 12.49 -10.58
N ARG A 92 -1.35 11.74 -10.81
CA ARG A 92 -2.56 11.76 -10.00
C ARG A 92 -2.36 11.16 -8.62
N VAL A 93 -1.69 10.01 -8.54
CA VAL A 93 -1.41 9.33 -7.26
C VAL A 93 -0.41 10.15 -6.45
N GLU A 94 0.68 10.58 -7.07
CA GLU A 94 1.71 11.40 -6.42
C GLU A 94 1.13 12.74 -5.95
N GLY A 95 0.39 13.44 -6.82
CA GLY A 95 -0.25 14.71 -6.47
C GLY A 95 -1.23 14.57 -5.31
N ALA A 96 -2.05 13.51 -5.28
CA ALA A 96 -2.95 13.23 -4.16
C ALA A 96 -2.18 12.93 -2.88
N TRP A 97 -1.14 12.09 -2.95
CA TRP A 97 -0.29 11.73 -1.82
C TRP A 97 0.44 12.94 -1.23
N LEU A 98 1.00 13.81 -2.08
CA LEU A 98 1.63 15.06 -1.65
C LEU A 98 0.62 15.98 -0.97
N ALA A 99 -0.57 16.19 -1.57
CA ALA A 99 -1.61 17.06 -1.04
C ALA A 99 -2.20 16.53 0.29
N LEU A 100 -2.21 15.21 0.50
CA LEU A 100 -2.58 14.57 1.75
C LEU A 100 -1.48 14.69 2.83
N GLY A 101 -0.29 15.15 2.48
CA GLY A 101 0.86 15.25 3.39
C GLY A 101 1.57 13.92 3.60
N GLY A 102 1.47 13.00 2.64
CA GLY A 102 2.04 11.66 2.70
C GLY A 102 3.54 11.62 3.04
N PRO A 103 4.40 12.45 2.40
CA PRO A 103 5.83 12.48 2.73
C PRO A 103 6.16 12.87 4.18
N ALA A 104 5.26 13.62 4.84
CA ALA A 104 5.44 13.96 6.26
C ALA A 104 5.02 12.84 7.22
N CYS A 105 4.44 11.77 6.70
CA CYS A 105 3.95 10.61 7.46
C CYS A 105 4.87 9.39 7.34
N VAL A 106 5.97 9.47 6.58
CA VAL A 106 6.94 8.38 6.47
C VAL A 106 7.90 8.41 7.66
N GLU A 107 8.45 7.24 8.01
CA GLU A 107 9.30 7.11 9.19
C GLU A 107 10.75 7.52 8.89
N ASP A 108 11.24 7.18 7.70
CA ASP A 108 12.62 7.46 7.31
C ASP A 108 12.78 7.79 5.82
N ARG A 109 14.03 7.99 5.40
CA ARG A 109 14.37 8.31 4.01
C ARG A 109 14.15 7.12 3.07
N THR A 110 14.32 5.91 3.55
CA THR A 110 14.14 4.69 2.76
C THR A 110 12.68 4.56 2.31
N ASP A 111 11.73 4.93 3.17
CA ASP A 111 10.31 4.98 2.82
C ASP A 111 10.01 5.93 1.66
N LEU A 112 10.73 7.08 1.57
CA LEU A 112 10.58 8.01 0.44
C LEU A 112 11.16 7.42 -0.85
N GLU A 113 12.29 6.74 -0.76
CA GLU A 113 12.91 6.04 -1.88
C GLU A 113 12.01 4.90 -2.38
N ASP A 114 11.41 4.14 -1.48
CA ASP A 114 10.43 3.10 -1.80
C ASP A 114 9.15 3.67 -2.45
N ALA A 115 8.70 4.85 -2.00
CA ALA A 115 7.58 5.54 -2.62
C ALA A 115 7.91 5.95 -4.06
N GLU A 116 9.10 6.47 -4.32
CA GLU A 116 9.55 6.84 -5.67
C GLU A 116 9.64 5.63 -6.59
N ILE A 117 10.22 4.51 -6.11
CA ILE A 117 10.27 3.25 -6.86
C ILE A 117 8.86 2.78 -7.22
N TYR A 118 7.90 2.92 -6.30
CA TYR A 118 6.51 2.59 -6.56
C TYR A 118 5.91 3.48 -7.66
N LEU A 119 6.11 4.79 -7.59
CA LEU A 119 5.61 5.75 -8.56
C LEU A 119 6.21 5.53 -9.95
N ASP A 120 7.51 5.24 -10.03
CA ASP A 120 8.18 4.85 -11.28
C ASP A 120 7.58 3.57 -11.88
N GLN A 121 7.18 2.63 -11.03
CA GLN A 121 6.52 1.40 -11.50
C GLN A 121 5.14 1.68 -12.08
N LEU A 122 4.37 2.63 -11.51
CA LEU A 122 3.10 3.06 -12.09
C LEU A 122 3.28 3.63 -13.50
N GLU A 123 4.27 4.50 -13.69
CA GLU A 123 4.58 5.10 -14.99
C GLU A 123 4.91 4.05 -16.04
N ARG A 124 5.76 3.08 -15.70
CA ARG A 124 6.13 1.97 -16.60
C ARG A 124 4.93 1.11 -17.01
N LEU A 125 4.02 0.84 -16.06
CA LEU A 125 2.81 0.05 -16.35
C LEU A 125 1.84 0.83 -17.23
N GLU A 126 1.73 2.14 -17.04
CA GLU A 126 0.88 3.00 -17.87
C GLU A 126 1.40 3.07 -19.32
N GLU A 127 2.71 3.22 -19.51
CA GLU A 127 3.36 3.18 -20.82
C GLU A 127 3.16 1.85 -21.54
N ALA A 128 3.15 0.73 -20.80
CA ALA A 128 2.88 -0.60 -21.32
C ALA A 128 1.41 -0.86 -21.66
N GLY A 129 0.48 0.01 -21.21
CA GLY A 129 -0.96 -0.16 -21.37
C GLY A 129 -1.61 -1.15 -20.41
N ASP A 130 -0.88 -1.57 -19.37
CA ASP A 130 -1.28 -2.63 -18.42
C ASP A 130 -1.98 -2.11 -17.16
N ILE A 131 -2.26 -0.81 -17.09
CA ILE A 131 -2.71 -0.17 -15.85
C ILE A 131 -4.15 -0.49 -15.44
N GLU A 132 -4.97 -0.94 -16.39
CA GLU A 132 -6.37 -1.30 -16.10
C GLU A 132 -6.49 -2.64 -15.36
N ASP A 133 -5.46 -3.51 -15.42
CA ASP A 133 -5.44 -4.78 -14.70
C ASP A 133 -4.70 -4.65 -13.36
N LEU A 134 -5.49 -4.57 -12.28
CA LEU A 134 -4.96 -4.55 -10.90
C LEU A 134 -4.12 -5.79 -10.55
N ASN A 135 -4.31 -6.92 -11.24
CA ASN A 135 -3.51 -8.12 -11.00
C ASN A 135 -2.09 -7.93 -11.54
N VAL A 136 -1.95 -7.20 -12.65
CA VAL A 136 -0.63 -6.85 -13.20
C VAL A 136 0.10 -5.92 -12.23
N LEU A 137 -0.58 -4.89 -11.71
CA LEU A 137 -0.01 -4.01 -10.70
C LEU A 137 0.37 -4.79 -9.42
N ALA A 138 -0.51 -5.65 -8.90
CA ALA A 138 -0.22 -6.48 -7.74
C ALA A 138 0.98 -7.41 -7.99
N GLY A 139 1.04 -8.05 -9.16
CA GLY A 139 2.15 -8.91 -9.58
C GLY A 139 3.48 -8.15 -9.73
N ALA A 140 3.44 -6.90 -10.18
CA ALA A 140 4.61 -6.04 -10.26
C ALA A 140 5.12 -5.67 -8.85
N LEU A 141 4.21 -5.35 -7.92
CA LEU A 141 4.55 -5.02 -6.53
C LEU A 141 5.24 -6.18 -5.79
N VAL A 142 4.80 -7.41 -6.02
CA VAL A 142 5.46 -8.60 -5.43
C VAL A 142 6.92 -8.73 -5.88
N LYS A 143 7.26 -8.18 -7.05
CA LYS A 143 8.61 -8.18 -7.61
C LYS A 143 9.42 -6.93 -7.25
N LEU A 144 8.80 -5.91 -6.65
CA LEU A 144 9.52 -4.75 -6.15
C LEU A 144 10.33 -5.17 -4.93
N TYR A 145 11.63 -5.06 -5.05
CA TYR A 145 12.57 -5.22 -3.95
C TYR A 145 12.97 -3.83 -3.49
N ALA A 146 12.90 -3.60 -2.19
CA ALA A 146 13.48 -2.40 -1.59
C ALA A 146 14.96 -2.28 -1.98
N LEU A 147 15.43 -1.06 -2.21
CA LEU A 147 16.86 -0.82 -2.38
C LEU A 147 17.59 -1.25 -1.10
N PRO A 148 18.81 -1.79 -1.24
CA PRO A 148 19.64 -2.05 -0.07
C PRO A 148 19.82 -0.77 0.74
N ASP A 149 19.62 -0.85 2.05
CA ASP A 149 19.94 0.27 2.94
C ASP A 149 21.41 0.62 2.81
N LEU A 150 21.70 1.81 2.29
CA LEU A 150 23.07 2.29 2.08
C LEU A 150 23.78 2.63 3.40
N GLU A 151 23.04 2.79 4.51
CA GLU A 151 23.59 3.01 5.85
C GLU A 151 23.80 1.70 6.62
N ALA A 152 23.27 0.58 6.08
CA ALA A 152 23.48 -0.74 6.68
C ALA A 152 24.96 -1.12 6.60
N ASP A 153 25.54 -1.46 7.74
CA ASP A 153 26.90 -1.99 7.78
C ASP A 153 26.89 -3.52 7.48
N GLU A 154 28.06 -4.03 7.08
CA GLU A 154 28.22 -5.43 6.74
C GLU A 154 28.29 -6.36 7.97
N ARG A 155 28.17 -5.85 9.19
CA ARG A 155 28.29 -6.63 10.43
C ARG A 155 27.10 -7.57 10.67
N LEU A 156 25.92 -7.23 10.13
CA LEU A 156 24.73 -8.09 10.19
C LEU A 156 24.21 -8.35 8.77
N GLN A 157 24.21 -9.61 8.37
CA GLN A 157 23.71 -10.02 7.07
C GLN A 157 22.59 -11.06 7.23
N ILE A 158 21.46 -10.83 6.56
CA ILE A 158 20.33 -11.77 6.53
C ILE A 158 20.28 -12.39 5.13
N MET A 159 20.42 -13.71 5.07
CA MET A 159 20.45 -14.40 3.80
C MET A 159 19.92 -15.83 3.89
N THR A 160 19.65 -16.44 2.74
CA THR A 160 19.29 -17.85 2.69
C THR A 160 20.52 -18.74 2.86
N ILE A 161 20.34 -19.97 3.35
CA ILE A 161 21.42 -20.98 3.49
C ILE A 161 22.15 -21.18 2.15
N HIS A 162 21.44 -21.12 1.02
CA HIS A 162 22.05 -21.26 -0.30
C HIS A 162 22.99 -20.12 -0.66
N LYS A 163 22.62 -18.87 -0.28
CA LYS A 163 23.48 -17.69 -0.49
C LYS A 163 24.67 -17.68 0.44
N ALA A 164 24.55 -18.28 1.64
CA ALA A 164 25.64 -18.37 2.60
C ALA A 164 26.69 -19.41 2.23
N LYS A 165 26.45 -20.25 1.24
CA LYS A 165 27.39 -21.31 0.84
C LYS A 165 28.72 -20.72 0.37
N GLY A 166 29.80 -21.07 1.06
CA GLY A 166 31.16 -20.58 0.75
C GLY A 166 31.53 -19.26 1.44
N LEU A 167 30.65 -18.71 2.28
CA LEU A 167 30.92 -17.55 3.12
C LEU A 167 31.24 -18.01 4.54
N GLU A 168 32.13 -17.28 5.21
CA GLU A 168 32.54 -17.52 6.59
C GLU A 168 32.07 -16.36 7.47
N PHE A 169 31.49 -16.66 8.63
CA PHE A 169 30.96 -15.69 9.58
C PHE A 169 31.42 -16.05 11.00
N ASP A 170 31.74 -15.04 11.83
CA ASP A 170 32.09 -15.23 13.24
C ASP A 170 30.92 -15.79 14.06
N THR A 171 29.70 -15.38 13.72
CA THR A 171 28.47 -15.82 14.39
C THR A 171 27.39 -16.10 13.35
N VAL A 172 26.77 -17.27 13.42
CA VAL A 172 25.66 -17.69 12.55
C VAL A 172 24.43 -18.00 13.40
N ILE A 173 23.31 -17.32 13.11
CA ILE A 173 22.02 -17.58 13.74
C ILE A 173 21.10 -18.21 12.70
N VAL A 174 20.62 -19.44 12.92
CA VAL A 174 19.67 -20.12 12.04
C VAL A 174 18.34 -20.27 12.78
N PRO A 175 17.39 -19.37 12.58
CA PRO A 175 16.10 -19.41 13.28
C PRO A 175 15.20 -20.51 12.70
N GLY A 176 14.39 -21.14 13.56
CA GLY A 176 13.33 -22.05 13.14
C GLY A 176 13.80 -23.44 12.71
N LEU A 177 14.98 -23.90 13.12
CA LEU A 177 15.46 -25.28 12.87
C LEU A 177 14.54 -26.35 13.47
N ASP A 178 13.72 -25.99 14.44
CA ASP A 178 12.72 -26.83 15.08
C ASP A 178 11.40 -26.93 14.26
N ARG A 179 11.25 -26.13 13.21
CA ARG A 179 10.06 -26.18 12.38
C ARG A 179 10.13 -27.33 11.39
N TYR A 180 9.21 -28.28 11.54
CA TYR A 180 9.01 -29.30 10.51
C TYR A 180 8.53 -28.67 9.20
N PRO A 181 9.05 -29.10 8.03
CA PRO A 181 8.52 -28.65 6.75
C PRO A 181 7.03 -28.99 6.69
N ARG A 182 6.18 -27.98 6.42
CA ARG A 182 4.76 -28.21 6.17
C ARG A 182 4.68 -29.12 4.95
N ASN A 183 4.28 -30.37 5.18
CA ASN A 183 3.95 -31.42 4.22
C ASN A 183 4.49 -31.16 2.79
N ALA A 184 5.66 -31.69 2.49
CA ALA A 184 5.92 -32.11 1.14
C ALA A 184 4.88 -33.23 0.85
N GLU A 185 4.03 -33.04 -0.16
CA GLU A 185 3.22 -34.12 -0.68
C GLU A 185 4.12 -35.33 -0.90
N PRO A 186 3.72 -36.55 -0.47
CA PRO A 186 4.54 -37.72 -0.67
C PRO A 186 4.81 -37.84 -2.18
N PRO A 187 6.06 -38.10 -2.60
CA PRO A 187 6.36 -38.27 -4.00
C PRO A 187 5.49 -39.40 -4.57
N LEU A 188 4.73 -39.08 -5.62
CA LEU A 188 4.03 -40.10 -6.39
C LEU A 188 5.06 -41.11 -6.88
N PHE A 189 5.02 -42.34 -6.34
CA PHE A 189 5.84 -43.45 -6.83
C PHE A 189 5.44 -43.70 -8.28
N ILE A 190 6.35 -43.39 -9.19
CA ILE A 190 6.28 -43.87 -10.58
C ILE A 190 6.96 -45.24 -10.58
N HIS A 191 6.19 -46.27 -10.87
CA HIS A 191 6.70 -47.61 -11.21
C HIS A 191 7.31 -47.59 -12.59
#